data_fecaf8a828f70057d07a166b521d841f
#
_entry.id   fecaf8a828f70057d07a166b521d841f
#
_cell.length_a   1.000
_cell.length_b   1.000
_cell.length_c   1.000
_cell.angle_alpha   90.00
_cell.angle_beta   90.00
_cell.angle_gamma   90.00
#
_symmetry.space_group_name_H-M   'P 1'
#
loop_
_entity.id
_entity.type
_entity.pdbx_description
1 polymer ?
#
loop_
_entity_poly.entity_id
_entity_poly.type
_entity_poly.pdbx_seq_one_letter_code
_entity_poly.pdbx_strand_id
1 'polypeptide(L)'
;VNLGEVGFLNAVDPADAVETVERLLAELRAGDPLPIRGLDRLAVTGAAVDPAINEIVIQAPTRGAAAPLALTIDVDDHRYLQTRADGVMVATSTGSSAYNLSEDGPLIHPAVPAMVVTKMADRAHHPAMVLPTTAAVQIAVEGPSEAVVVSDGRTRTTVALPQTVTVARHGTSVALVEPTPHYFDALEKLA
;
A
#
# COMPACT_ATOMS: atom_id res chain seq x y z
N VAL A 1 13.16 -11.28 7.01
CA VAL A 1 14.24 -11.50 6.03
C VAL A 1 13.64 -11.38 4.65
N ASN A 2 14.16 -10.51 3.81
CA ASN A 2 13.76 -10.37 2.41
C ASN A 2 14.94 -10.67 1.50
N LEU A 3 14.66 -11.37 0.43
CA LEU A 3 15.61 -11.63 -0.66
C LEU A 3 15.41 -10.67 -1.86
N GLY A 4 14.44 -9.74 -1.76
CA GLY A 4 14.13 -8.76 -2.82
C GLY A 4 14.85 -7.44 -2.62
N GLU A 5 15.08 -6.72 -3.72
CA GLU A 5 15.77 -5.43 -3.74
C GLU A 5 14.87 -4.25 -3.27
N VAL A 6 13.55 -4.44 -3.17
CA VAL A 6 12.57 -3.37 -2.93
C VAL A 6 11.78 -3.64 -1.65
N GLY A 7 11.64 -2.60 -0.83
CA GLY A 7 10.80 -2.57 0.37
C GLY A 7 11.57 -2.42 1.67
N PHE A 8 11.10 -1.51 2.53
CA PHE A 8 11.76 -1.16 3.80
C PHE A 8 11.34 -2.01 4.99
N LEU A 9 10.54 -3.06 4.77
CA LEU A 9 10.16 -4.00 5.84
C LEU A 9 11.28 -4.98 6.23
N ASN A 10 12.45 -4.88 5.57
CA ASN A 10 13.48 -5.89 5.64
C ASN A 10 14.73 -5.37 6.29
N ALA A 11 14.74 -5.54 7.59
CA ALA A 11 15.76 -5.04 8.47
C ALA A 11 16.90 -6.02 8.74
N VAL A 12 16.78 -7.27 8.31
CA VAL A 12 17.73 -8.35 8.68
C VAL A 12 18.32 -8.96 7.43
N ASP A 13 19.67 -8.90 7.34
CA ASP A 13 20.40 -9.62 6.32
C ASP A 13 20.13 -11.13 6.44
N PRO A 14 20.01 -11.88 5.34
CA PRO A 14 19.86 -13.33 5.39
C PRO A 14 20.95 -14.03 6.21
N ALA A 15 22.18 -13.51 6.21
CA ALA A 15 23.28 -14.08 7.00
C ALA A 15 23.04 -13.96 8.51
N ASP A 16 22.37 -12.90 8.96
CA ASP A 16 22.12 -12.59 10.38
C ASP A 16 20.77 -13.13 10.87
N ALA A 17 20.00 -13.79 9.99
CA ALA A 17 18.62 -14.18 10.29
C ALA A 17 18.51 -15.13 11.49
N VAL A 18 19.39 -16.14 11.56
CA VAL A 18 19.39 -17.13 12.64
C VAL A 18 19.73 -16.48 13.97
N GLU A 19 20.82 -15.73 14.03
CA GLU A 19 21.26 -15.02 15.24
C GLU A 19 20.18 -14.05 15.74
N THR A 20 19.56 -13.31 14.82
CA THR A 20 18.47 -12.38 15.15
C THR A 20 17.27 -13.10 15.78
N VAL A 21 16.86 -14.23 15.20
CA VAL A 21 15.74 -15.02 15.74
C VAL A 21 16.09 -15.62 17.10
N GLU A 22 17.29 -16.15 17.28
CA GLU A 22 17.75 -16.70 18.56
C GLU A 22 17.77 -15.65 19.66
N ARG A 23 18.26 -14.44 19.36
CA ARG A 23 18.26 -13.31 20.28
C ARG A 23 16.83 -12.91 20.66
N LEU A 24 15.93 -12.71 19.69
CA LEU A 24 14.54 -12.34 19.96
C LEU A 24 13.80 -13.41 20.79
N LEU A 25 14.09 -14.69 20.55
CA LEU A 25 13.52 -15.77 21.35
C LEU A 25 14.07 -15.79 22.77
N ALA A 26 15.36 -15.46 22.97
CA ALA A 26 15.96 -15.33 24.28
C ALA A 26 15.32 -14.16 25.08
N GLU A 27 15.18 -12.98 24.46
CA GLU A 27 14.50 -11.82 25.03
C GLU A 27 13.04 -12.16 25.44
N LEU A 28 12.29 -12.82 24.54
CA LEU A 28 10.92 -13.24 24.83
C LEU A 28 10.84 -14.21 26.01
N ARG A 29 11.77 -15.17 26.11
CA ARG A 29 11.82 -16.14 27.23
C ARG A 29 12.23 -15.49 28.54
N ALA A 30 13.06 -14.45 28.50
CA ALA A 30 13.43 -13.68 29.67
C ALA A 30 12.30 -12.74 30.14
N GLY A 31 11.24 -12.56 29.35
CA GLY A 31 10.18 -11.61 29.64
C GLY A 31 10.52 -10.17 29.30
N ASP A 32 11.58 -9.96 28.52
CA ASP A 32 11.99 -8.64 28.06
C ASP A 32 11.02 -8.11 26.98
N PRO A 33 10.79 -6.78 26.92
CA PRO A 33 9.94 -6.20 25.90
C PRO A 33 10.59 -6.32 24.53
N LEU A 34 9.86 -6.93 23.57
CA LEU A 34 10.30 -6.96 22.18
C LEU A 34 10.08 -5.60 21.49
N PRO A 35 10.96 -5.21 20.55
CA PRO A 35 10.78 -4.02 19.73
C PRO A 35 9.63 -4.28 18.73
N ILE A 36 8.41 -3.84 19.07
CA ILE A 36 7.23 -4.04 18.24
C ILE A 36 6.82 -2.73 17.58
N ARG A 37 6.66 -2.76 16.27
CA ARG A 37 6.04 -1.70 15.48
C ARG A 37 4.65 -2.14 14.98
N GLY A 38 3.64 -1.29 15.20
CA GLY A 38 2.33 -1.47 14.60
C GLY A 38 2.32 -0.96 13.15
N LEU A 39 1.88 -1.79 12.22
CA LEU A 39 1.69 -1.42 10.82
C LEU A 39 0.20 -1.25 10.55
N ASP A 40 -0.21 -0.09 10.07
CA ASP A 40 -1.56 0.14 9.59
C ASP A 40 -1.85 -0.74 8.37
N ARG A 41 -3.10 -1.16 8.24
CA ARG A 41 -3.59 -1.89 7.07
C ARG A 41 -4.73 -1.12 6.42
N LEU A 42 -4.93 -1.37 5.14
CA LEU A 42 -6.08 -0.86 4.37
C LEU A 42 -7.12 -1.96 4.24
N ALA A 43 -8.38 -1.60 4.46
CA ALA A 43 -9.54 -2.43 4.18
C ALA A 43 -10.27 -1.92 2.94
N VAL A 44 -10.96 -2.84 2.26
CA VAL A 44 -11.74 -2.54 1.06
C VAL A 44 -13.19 -2.92 1.28
N THR A 45 -14.10 -2.06 0.84
CA THR A 45 -15.51 -2.42 0.61
C THR A 45 -15.84 -2.24 -0.87
N GLY A 46 -16.75 -3.06 -1.40
CA GLY A 46 -17.06 -3.09 -2.83
C GLY A 46 -16.24 -4.10 -3.65
N ALA A 47 -15.23 -4.75 -3.02
CA ALA A 47 -14.48 -5.85 -3.61
C ALA A 47 -14.04 -6.83 -2.51
N ALA A 48 -13.95 -8.13 -2.85
CA ALA A 48 -13.57 -9.18 -1.91
C ALA A 48 -12.06 -9.43 -2.02
N VAL A 49 -11.26 -8.67 -1.25
CA VAL A 49 -9.81 -8.85 -1.11
C VAL A 49 -9.43 -8.76 0.37
N ASP A 50 -8.31 -9.37 0.73
CA ASP A 50 -7.76 -9.29 2.09
C ASP A 50 -7.27 -7.87 2.40
N PRO A 51 -7.19 -7.46 3.69
CA PRO A 51 -6.60 -6.20 4.09
C PRO A 51 -5.12 -6.11 3.70
N ALA A 52 -4.72 -4.99 3.09
CA ALA A 52 -3.37 -4.72 2.64
C ALA A 52 -2.49 -4.07 3.72
N ILE A 53 -1.21 -4.45 3.77
CA ILE A 53 -0.18 -3.75 4.54
C ILE A 53 0.46 -2.65 3.69
N ASN A 54 0.69 -2.93 2.41
CA ASN A 54 1.31 -1.97 1.49
C ASN A 54 0.27 -1.15 0.76
N GLU A 55 -0.48 -1.77 -0.17
CA GLU A 55 -1.37 -1.03 -1.06
C GLU A 55 -2.59 -1.85 -1.54
N ILE A 56 -3.63 -1.11 -1.85
CA ILE A 56 -4.77 -1.57 -2.65
C ILE A 56 -4.66 -0.92 -4.03
N VAL A 57 -4.69 -1.74 -5.08
CA VAL A 57 -4.67 -1.31 -6.48
C VAL A 57 -6.00 -1.63 -7.13
N ILE A 58 -6.57 -0.66 -7.85
CA ILE A 58 -7.73 -0.83 -8.72
C ILE A 58 -7.26 -0.51 -10.13
N GLN A 59 -7.30 -1.48 -11.03
CA GLN A 59 -6.73 -1.33 -12.36
C GLN A 59 -7.57 -2.00 -13.45
N ALA A 60 -7.36 -1.57 -14.69
CA ALA A 60 -7.89 -2.28 -15.84
C ALA A 60 -7.30 -3.71 -15.92
N PRO A 61 -8.03 -4.69 -16.46
CA PRO A 61 -7.53 -6.06 -16.61
C PRO A 61 -6.24 -6.15 -17.45
N THR A 62 -6.10 -5.24 -18.39
CA THR A 62 -4.91 -5.09 -19.25
C THR A 62 -4.40 -3.66 -19.14
N ARG A 63 -3.07 -3.51 -19.00
CA ARG A 63 -2.42 -2.19 -18.99
C ARG A 63 -2.24 -1.66 -20.40
N GLY A 64 -2.25 -0.32 -20.52
CA GLY A 64 -1.99 0.40 -21.74
C GLY A 64 -3.22 1.08 -22.34
N ALA A 65 -2.97 1.97 -23.29
CA ALA A 65 -3.87 3.01 -23.75
C ALA A 65 -5.19 2.56 -24.40
N ALA A 66 -5.45 1.26 -24.55
CA ALA A 66 -6.60 0.78 -25.33
C ALA A 66 -7.96 0.99 -24.61
N ALA A 67 -7.99 0.92 -23.27
CA ALA A 67 -9.24 1.10 -22.51
C ALA A 67 -8.97 1.58 -21.06
N PRO A 68 -8.56 2.84 -20.85
CA PRO A 68 -8.36 3.36 -19.50
C PRO A 68 -9.70 3.38 -18.74
N LEU A 69 -9.61 3.16 -17.43
CA LEU A 69 -10.75 3.34 -16.52
C LEU A 69 -11.09 4.82 -16.39
N ALA A 70 -12.37 5.14 -16.33
CA ALA A 70 -12.81 6.45 -15.85
C ALA A 70 -12.97 6.37 -14.33
N LEU A 71 -12.21 7.18 -13.63
CA LEU A 71 -12.11 7.19 -12.18
C LEU A 71 -12.66 8.50 -11.63
N THR A 72 -13.57 8.36 -10.68
CA THR A 72 -14.04 9.47 -9.85
C THR A 72 -13.60 9.18 -8.44
N ILE A 73 -12.76 10.02 -7.87
CA ILE A 73 -12.15 9.81 -6.55
C ILE A 73 -12.65 10.89 -5.59
N ASP A 74 -13.31 10.44 -4.53
CA ASP A 74 -13.78 11.26 -3.43
C ASP A 74 -13.01 10.89 -2.14
N VAL A 75 -12.72 11.88 -1.31
CA VAL A 75 -12.08 11.73 0.00
C VAL A 75 -12.99 12.36 1.04
N ASP A 76 -13.44 11.58 2.02
CA ASP A 76 -14.37 12.02 3.06
C ASP A 76 -15.56 12.82 2.49
N ASP A 77 -16.20 12.24 1.46
CA ASP A 77 -17.36 12.81 0.72
C ASP A 77 -17.04 14.06 -0.12
N HIS A 78 -15.78 14.46 -0.24
CA HIS A 78 -15.37 15.59 -1.08
C HIS A 78 -14.68 15.12 -2.35
N ARG A 79 -15.09 15.67 -3.50
CA ARG A 79 -14.47 15.36 -4.78
C ARG A 79 -13.01 15.80 -4.80
N TYR A 80 -12.09 14.81 -4.89
CA TYR A 80 -10.69 15.08 -5.15
C TYR A 80 -10.46 15.32 -6.64
N LEU A 81 -10.82 14.35 -7.48
CA LEU A 81 -10.66 14.48 -8.92
C LEU A 81 -11.52 13.49 -9.73
N GLN A 82 -11.61 13.76 -11.03
CA GLN A 82 -12.06 12.83 -12.05
C GLN A 82 -10.98 12.72 -13.12
N THR A 83 -10.64 11.51 -13.53
CA THR A 83 -9.60 11.28 -14.53
C THR A 83 -9.81 9.99 -15.31
N ARG A 84 -9.00 9.79 -16.36
CA ARG A 84 -8.84 8.52 -17.06
C ARG A 84 -7.41 8.03 -16.88
N ALA A 85 -7.28 6.84 -16.32
CA ALA A 85 -5.99 6.24 -16.00
C ALA A 85 -6.06 4.71 -16.16
N ASP A 86 -4.91 4.05 -16.22
CA ASP A 86 -4.86 2.57 -16.22
C ASP A 86 -5.31 1.99 -14.87
N GLY A 87 -5.23 2.80 -13.81
CA GLY A 87 -5.67 2.44 -12.48
C GLY A 87 -5.39 3.53 -11.45
N VAL A 88 -5.70 3.19 -10.21
CA VAL A 88 -5.41 3.99 -9.02
C VAL A 88 -4.95 3.08 -7.89
N MET A 89 -4.04 3.58 -7.09
CA MET A 89 -3.50 2.89 -5.92
C MET A 89 -3.72 3.74 -4.68
N VAL A 90 -4.08 3.08 -3.58
CA VAL A 90 -4.05 3.66 -2.23
C VAL A 90 -3.03 2.86 -1.45
N ALA A 91 -1.95 3.51 -1.02
CA ALA A 91 -0.86 2.89 -0.27
C ALA A 91 -0.77 3.43 1.16
N THR A 92 -0.36 2.60 2.11
CA THR A 92 0.01 3.02 3.47
C THR A 92 1.36 3.73 3.45
N SER A 93 1.76 4.34 4.58
CA SER A 93 3.13 4.85 4.74
C SER A 93 4.17 3.74 4.50
N THR A 94 3.91 2.52 4.95
CA THR A 94 4.78 1.36 4.71
C THR A 94 4.84 1.01 3.23
N GLY A 95 3.70 0.98 2.55
CA GLY A 95 3.59 0.68 1.12
C GLY A 95 4.12 1.80 0.21
N SER A 96 4.36 3.00 0.75
CA SER A 96 4.87 4.13 -0.05
C SER A 96 6.19 3.83 -0.76
N SER A 97 7.01 2.95 -0.19
CA SER A 97 8.28 2.50 -0.75
C SER A 97 8.18 1.22 -1.60
N ALA A 98 6.97 0.65 -1.74
CA ALA A 98 6.71 -0.54 -2.56
C ALA A 98 6.24 -0.13 -3.97
N TYR A 99 5.13 -0.66 -4.44
CA TYR A 99 4.63 -0.39 -5.79
C TYR A 99 4.31 1.10 -6.01
N ASN A 100 3.89 1.83 -4.97
CA ASN A 100 3.68 3.28 -5.03
C ASN A 100 4.89 4.04 -5.56
N LEU A 101 6.11 3.66 -5.14
CA LEU A 101 7.34 4.31 -5.60
C LEU A 101 7.58 4.06 -7.10
N SER A 102 7.25 2.88 -7.60
CA SER A 102 7.37 2.53 -9.03
C SER A 102 6.40 3.31 -9.94
N GLU A 103 5.34 3.89 -9.35
CA GLU A 103 4.36 4.73 -10.04
C GLU A 103 4.54 6.23 -9.70
N ASP A 104 5.79 6.63 -9.38
CA ASP A 104 6.19 8.01 -9.04
C ASP A 104 5.42 8.60 -7.84
N GLY A 105 4.90 7.76 -6.96
CA GLY A 105 4.28 8.20 -5.70
C GLY A 105 5.34 8.65 -4.68
N PRO A 106 4.99 9.55 -3.75
CA PRO A 106 5.92 10.06 -2.75
C PRO A 106 6.31 8.98 -1.73
N LEU A 107 7.55 9.04 -1.25
CA LEU A 107 7.96 8.31 -0.06
C LEU A 107 7.38 8.96 1.18
N ILE A 108 6.82 8.13 2.06
CA ILE A 108 6.29 8.55 3.37
C ILE A 108 7.06 7.80 4.45
N HIS A 109 7.64 8.55 5.40
CA HIS A 109 8.32 7.92 6.53
C HIS A 109 7.34 7.01 7.31
N PRO A 110 7.71 5.76 7.64
CA PRO A 110 6.77 4.78 8.23
C PRO A 110 6.16 5.21 9.58
N ALA A 111 6.78 6.14 10.28
CA ALA A 111 6.23 6.71 11.52
C ALA A 111 5.13 7.77 11.29
N VAL A 112 4.91 8.19 10.04
CA VAL A 112 3.85 9.15 9.71
C VAL A 112 2.55 8.39 9.47
N PRO A 113 1.48 8.64 10.25
CA PRO A 113 0.20 7.97 10.07
C PRO A 113 -0.54 8.55 8.84
N ALA A 114 -0.16 8.10 7.65
CA ALA A 114 -0.69 8.58 6.38
C ALA A 114 -0.99 7.45 5.41
N MET A 115 -1.78 7.76 4.41
CA MET A 115 -1.96 6.98 3.19
C MET A 115 -1.76 7.89 1.98
N VAL A 116 -1.48 7.33 0.83
CA VAL A 116 -1.29 8.09 -0.41
C VAL A 116 -2.16 7.51 -1.52
N VAL A 117 -2.78 8.40 -2.30
CA VAL A 117 -3.53 8.07 -3.52
C VAL A 117 -2.68 8.43 -4.73
N THR A 118 -2.26 7.41 -5.48
CA THR A 118 -1.44 7.55 -6.69
C THR A 118 -2.19 7.00 -7.90
N LYS A 119 -2.21 7.72 -9.02
CA LYS A 119 -2.83 7.29 -10.27
C LYS A 119 -1.78 6.65 -11.16
N MET A 120 -2.16 5.60 -11.86
CA MET A 120 -1.31 4.80 -12.74
C MET A 120 -1.54 5.23 -14.18
N ALA A 121 -0.49 5.70 -14.86
CA ALA A 121 -0.57 6.21 -16.23
C ALA A 121 -1.69 7.25 -16.44
N ASP A 122 -1.82 8.17 -15.48
CA ASP A 122 -2.77 9.29 -15.56
C ASP A 122 -2.35 10.28 -16.64
N ARG A 123 -3.18 10.43 -17.66
CA ARG A 123 -2.89 11.33 -18.79
C ARG A 123 -2.89 12.81 -18.42
N ALA A 124 -3.58 13.18 -17.35
CA ALA A 124 -3.66 14.56 -16.88
C ALA A 124 -2.54 14.91 -15.89
N HIS A 125 -1.71 13.92 -15.51
CA HIS A 125 -0.56 14.10 -14.60
C HIS A 125 -0.93 14.81 -13.29
N HIS A 126 -2.10 14.46 -12.72
CA HIS A 126 -2.45 14.96 -11.39
C HIS A 126 -1.44 14.50 -10.35
N PRO A 127 -1.02 15.32 -9.41
CA PRO A 127 -0.11 14.91 -8.33
C PRO A 127 -0.74 13.80 -7.47
N ALA A 128 0.09 12.98 -6.85
CA ALA A 128 -0.37 12.07 -5.81
C ALA A 128 -0.83 12.88 -4.59
N MET A 129 -1.83 12.37 -3.86
CA MET A 129 -2.36 13.04 -2.67
C MET A 129 -2.05 12.23 -1.42
N VAL A 130 -1.38 12.85 -0.46
CA VAL A 130 -1.14 12.28 0.87
C VAL A 130 -2.28 12.68 1.79
N LEU A 131 -2.85 11.70 2.50
CA LEU A 131 -4.02 11.81 3.35
C LEU A 131 -3.72 11.26 4.76
N PRO A 132 -4.39 11.72 5.80
CA PRO A 132 -4.33 11.05 7.10
C PRO A 132 -4.92 9.64 7.00
N THR A 133 -4.43 8.71 7.83
CA THR A 133 -4.94 7.31 7.85
C THR A 133 -6.42 7.21 8.26
N THR A 134 -6.99 8.28 8.82
CA THR A 134 -8.41 8.36 9.20
C THR A 134 -9.34 8.65 8.04
N ALA A 135 -8.81 9.09 6.90
CA ALA A 135 -9.60 9.38 5.71
C ALA A 135 -10.19 8.11 5.08
N ALA A 136 -11.31 8.26 4.39
CA ALA A 136 -11.89 7.23 3.52
C ALA A 136 -11.80 7.68 2.06
N VAL A 137 -11.25 6.83 1.21
CA VAL A 137 -11.12 7.09 -0.23
C VAL A 137 -12.16 6.27 -0.97
N GLN A 138 -13.15 6.95 -1.53
CA GLN A 138 -14.18 6.33 -2.36
C GLN A 138 -13.84 6.51 -3.83
N ILE A 139 -13.83 5.42 -4.58
CA ILE A 139 -13.42 5.37 -5.98
C ILE A 139 -14.55 4.77 -6.79
N ALA A 140 -15.28 5.62 -7.51
CA ALA A 140 -16.21 5.15 -8.52
C ALA A 140 -15.44 4.85 -9.80
N VAL A 141 -15.60 3.62 -10.28
CA VAL A 141 -14.87 3.06 -11.42
C VAL A 141 -15.86 2.77 -12.54
N GLU A 142 -15.60 3.35 -13.70
CA GLU A 142 -16.36 3.09 -14.92
C GLU A 142 -15.41 2.64 -16.04
N GLY A 143 -15.91 1.80 -16.93
CA GLY A 143 -15.12 1.24 -18.02
C GLY A 143 -15.93 0.27 -18.87
N PRO A 144 -15.28 -0.44 -19.81
CA PRO A 144 -16.00 -1.25 -20.77
C PRO A 144 -16.69 -2.49 -20.16
N SER A 145 -16.13 -3.14 -19.16
CA SER A 145 -16.74 -4.35 -18.59
C SER A 145 -16.38 -4.62 -17.14
N GLU A 146 -15.08 -4.56 -16.80
CA GLU A 146 -14.59 -5.01 -15.50
C GLU A 146 -13.31 -4.28 -15.08
N ALA A 147 -13.01 -4.31 -13.78
CA ALA A 147 -11.75 -3.90 -13.20
C ALA A 147 -11.22 -5.00 -12.28
N VAL A 148 -9.92 -4.96 -11.99
CA VAL A 148 -9.26 -5.86 -11.05
C VAL A 148 -8.86 -5.07 -9.82
N VAL A 149 -9.27 -5.56 -8.65
CA VAL A 149 -8.85 -5.04 -7.34
C VAL A 149 -7.82 -6.00 -6.77
N VAL A 150 -6.67 -5.47 -6.38
CA VAL A 150 -5.51 -6.24 -5.89
C VAL A 150 -5.08 -5.70 -4.53
N SER A 151 -4.82 -6.60 -3.59
CA SER A 151 -4.26 -6.31 -2.28
C SER A 151 -2.84 -6.87 -2.17
N ASP A 152 -1.85 -6.04 -1.88
CA ASP A 152 -0.43 -6.39 -1.68
C ASP A 152 0.15 -7.27 -2.80
N GLY A 153 -0.35 -7.14 -4.03
CA GLY A 153 0.04 -7.98 -5.16
C GLY A 153 -0.32 -9.48 -5.04
N ARG A 154 -1.02 -9.89 -3.97
CA ARG A 154 -1.30 -11.31 -3.64
C ARG A 154 -2.74 -11.70 -3.86
N THR A 155 -3.67 -11.11 -3.13
CA THR A 155 -5.10 -11.37 -3.33
C THR A 155 -5.67 -10.43 -4.35
N ARG A 156 -6.44 -10.99 -5.29
CA ARG A 156 -7.09 -10.20 -6.34
C ARG A 156 -8.49 -10.70 -6.61
N THR A 157 -9.37 -9.77 -6.97
CA THR A 157 -10.71 -10.07 -7.43
C THR A 157 -11.08 -9.22 -8.64
N THR A 158 -11.90 -9.74 -9.52
CA THR A 158 -12.46 -9.01 -10.63
C THR A 158 -13.84 -8.50 -10.25
N VAL A 159 -14.12 -7.24 -10.54
CA VAL A 159 -15.40 -6.58 -10.29
C VAL A 159 -16.02 -6.12 -11.61
N ALA A 160 -17.31 -6.36 -11.79
CA ALA A 160 -18.05 -5.85 -12.94
C ALA A 160 -18.23 -4.33 -12.80
N LEU A 161 -18.15 -3.61 -13.91
CA LEU A 161 -18.31 -2.15 -13.95
C LEU A 161 -19.74 -1.76 -14.45
N PRO A 162 -20.29 -0.64 -13.96
CA PRO A 162 -19.70 0.31 -13.01
C PRO A 162 -19.67 -0.24 -11.58
N GLN A 163 -18.64 0.14 -10.80
CA GLN A 163 -18.48 -0.26 -9.41
C GLN A 163 -17.91 0.88 -8.57
N THR A 164 -18.30 0.93 -7.31
CA THR A 164 -17.69 1.81 -6.31
C THR A 164 -16.89 0.95 -5.32
N VAL A 165 -15.63 1.30 -5.15
CA VAL A 165 -14.71 0.68 -4.20
C VAL A 165 -14.30 1.73 -3.18
N THR A 166 -14.45 1.42 -1.90
CA THR A 166 -13.99 2.32 -0.83
C THR A 166 -12.80 1.69 -0.12
N VAL A 167 -11.72 2.47 0.03
CA VAL A 167 -10.51 2.09 0.76
C VAL A 167 -10.41 2.96 2.00
N ALA A 168 -10.24 2.32 3.15
CA ALA A 168 -10.09 2.99 4.44
C ALA A 168 -9.12 2.20 5.34
N ARG A 169 -8.69 2.79 6.44
CA ARG A 169 -7.88 2.09 7.44
C ARG A 169 -8.64 0.89 8.00
N HIS A 170 -7.99 -0.27 8.05
CA HIS A 170 -8.52 -1.45 8.72
C HIS A 170 -8.51 -1.27 10.26
N GLY A 171 -9.52 -1.80 10.94
CA GLY A 171 -9.70 -1.64 12.40
C GLY A 171 -8.58 -2.24 13.26
N THR A 172 -7.73 -3.13 12.71
CA THR A 172 -6.60 -3.74 13.43
C THR A 172 -5.31 -3.56 12.65
N SER A 173 -4.22 -3.22 13.35
CA SER A 173 -2.86 -3.19 12.82
C SER A 173 -2.20 -4.57 12.88
N VAL A 174 -1.11 -4.74 12.14
CA VAL A 174 -0.20 -5.89 12.30
C VAL A 174 0.94 -5.47 13.21
N ALA A 175 1.22 -6.28 14.23
CA ALA A 175 2.39 -6.11 15.08
C ALA A 175 3.59 -6.79 14.41
N LEU A 176 4.60 -6.02 14.06
CA LEU A 176 5.85 -6.52 13.51
C LEU A 176 6.96 -6.37 14.54
N VAL A 177 7.64 -7.46 14.85
CA VAL A 177 8.88 -7.39 15.64
C VAL A 177 9.98 -6.88 14.73
N GLU A 178 10.53 -5.72 15.05
CA GLU A 178 11.51 -5.04 14.21
C GLU A 178 12.83 -4.88 14.97
N PRO A 179 13.87 -5.68 14.66
CA PRO A 179 15.22 -5.37 15.06
C PRO A 179 15.64 -4.13 14.29
N THR A 180 15.93 -3.08 15.01
CA THR A 180 16.07 -1.70 14.54
C THR A 180 17.13 -1.51 13.45
N PRO A 181 16.79 -1.29 12.18
CA PRO A 181 17.59 -0.45 11.32
C PRO A 181 16.94 0.93 11.22
N HIS A 182 17.75 1.94 11.08
CA HIS A 182 17.23 3.25 10.75
C HIS A 182 16.57 3.23 9.36
N TYR A 183 15.40 3.85 9.23
CA TYR A 183 14.69 3.99 7.95
C TYR A 183 15.61 4.53 6.84
N PHE A 184 16.51 5.45 7.18
CA PHE A 184 17.45 6.05 6.23
C PHE A 184 18.51 5.07 5.71
N ASP A 185 18.94 4.09 6.50
CA ASP A 185 19.89 3.04 6.04
C ASP A 185 19.26 2.19 4.93
N ALA A 186 17.93 2.04 4.97
CA ALA A 186 17.20 1.34 3.93
C ALA A 186 17.05 2.17 2.64
N LEU A 187 17.11 3.51 2.70
CA LEU A 187 17.06 4.39 1.53
C LEU A 187 18.33 4.30 0.68
N GLU A 188 19.49 3.95 1.27
CA GLU A 188 20.74 3.76 0.53
C GLU A 188 20.63 2.66 -0.54
N LYS A 189 19.68 1.73 -0.39
CA LYS A 189 19.39 0.68 -1.38
C LYS A 189 18.66 1.21 -2.63
N LEU A 190 18.17 2.45 -2.61
CA LEU A 190 17.51 3.09 -3.76
C LEU A 190 18.49 3.93 -4.59
N ALA A 191 19.71 4.12 -4.15
CA ALA A 191 20.75 4.84 -4.86
C ALA A 191 21.57 3.88 -5.73
#